data_054d37669ecf11fc5f35299ee9e85440
#
_entry.id   054d37669ecf11fc5f35299ee9e85440
#
_cell.length_a   1.000
_cell.length_b   1.000
_cell.length_c   1.000
_cell.angle_alpha   90.00
_cell.angle_beta   90.00
_cell.angle_gamma   90.00
#
_symmetry.space_group_name_H-M   'P 1'
#
loop_
_entity.id
_entity.type
_entity.pdbx_description
1 polymer ?
#
loop_
_entity_poly.entity_id
_entity_poly.type
_entity_poly.pdbx_seq_one_letter_code
_entity_poly.pdbx_strand_id
1 'polypeptide(L)'
;MKLIEAGIRGDAEYNTSGFRMSKELDDIDLDNYCLFLGSSHTEGVGVEIEQRYSTLVSAVLKCDEVNLGVGGGGIDAVEHNLLSWFIHTKKEPKHLIIEWPVYQRFIQDIHGQKNMCPAGAWSESEFLVYADQALYVKGELAYHNLHRLSPVKIIDVMHSKIVDQTWQSLMIWHSELDIGTDNSHPGPKSHLKTAENILAVLDR
;
A
#
# COMPACT_ATOMS: atom_id res chain seq x y z
N MET A 1 3.12 10.71 16.04
CA MET A 1 3.58 10.01 14.81
C MET A 1 3.32 10.90 13.62
N LYS A 2 4.21 10.98 12.64
CA LYS A 2 3.98 11.73 11.40
C LYS A 2 3.97 10.76 10.23
N LEU A 3 2.79 10.36 9.80
CA LEU A 3 2.57 9.50 8.63
C LEU A 3 2.30 10.38 7.39
N ILE A 4 2.44 9.79 6.21
CA ILE A 4 1.98 10.37 4.96
C ILE A 4 0.54 9.91 4.79
N GLU A 5 -0.37 10.87 4.83
CA GLU A 5 -1.82 10.64 4.78
C GLU A 5 -2.28 10.33 3.36
N ALA A 6 -3.32 9.52 3.23
CA ALA A 6 -3.96 9.24 1.94
C ALA A 6 -4.62 10.49 1.33
N GLY A 7 -5.02 11.43 2.19
CA GLY A 7 -5.81 12.59 1.82
C GLY A 7 -7.29 12.24 1.66
N ILE A 8 -8.16 13.18 2.02
CA ILE A 8 -9.61 13.00 1.94
C ILE A 8 -10.04 13.11 0.47
N ARG A 9 -10.76 12.12 -0.03
CA ARG A 9 -11.27 12.08 -1.40
C ARG A 9 -12.77 11.82 -1.40
N GLY A 10 -13.53 12.79 -1.87
CA GLY A 10 -14.98 12.67 -1.98
C GLY A 10 -15.66 12.42 -0.63
N ASP A 11 -16.70 11.56 -0.64
CA ASP A 11 -17.51 11.21 0.54
C ASP A 11 -16.99 9.93 1.24
N ALA A 12 -15.78 9.47 0.92
CA ALA A 12 -15.21 8.27 1.53
C ALA A 12 -14.91 8.48 3.02
N GLU A 13 -15.09 7.44 3.82
CA GLU A 13 -14.80 7.46 5.25
C GLU A 13 -13.30 7.42 5.51
N TYR A 14 -12.79 8.44 6.20
CA TYR A 14 -11.41 8.54 6.66
C TYR A 14 -11.40 8.77 8.17
N ASN A 15 -10.44 8.16 8.85
CA ASN A 15 -10.22 8.45 10.26
C ASN A 15 -9.55 9.82 10.45
N THR A 16 -9.41 10.26 11.70
CA THR A 16 -8.83 11.58 12.01
C THR A 16 -7.36 11.72 11.63
N SER A 17 -6.66 10.60 11.39
CA SER A 17 -5.29 10.55 10.90
C SER A 17 -5.18 10.56 9.37
N GLY A 18 -6.30 10.73 8.64
CA GLY A 18 -6.32 10.83 7.19
C GLY A 18 -6.15 9.50 6.45
N PHE A 19 -6.39 8.36 7.10
CA PHE A 19 -6.42 7.03 6.47
C PHE A 19 -7.85 6.52 6.34
N ARG A 20 -8.11 5.83 5.24
CA ARG A 20 -9.40 5.23 4.99
C ARG A 20 -9.56 3.95 5.80
N MET A 21 -10.01 4.10 7.04
CA MET A 21 -10.15 3.03 8.03
C MET A 21 -11.42 3.23 8.86
N SER A 22 -12.02 2.13 9.31
CA SER A 22 -13.18 2.15 10.21
C SER A 22 -12.83 2.48 11.66
N LYS A 23 -11.55 2.36 12.05
CA LYS A 23 -11.04 2.65 13.40
C LYS A 23 -10.05 3.82 13.38
N GLU A 24 -9.99 4.54 14.49
CA GLU A 24 -8.88 5.45 14.75
C GLU A 24 -7.60 4.67 15.06
N LEU A 25 -6.44 5.26 14.76
CA LEU A 25 -5.15 4.60 14.99
C LEU A 25 -4.90 4.30 16.47
N ASP A 26 -5.43 5.14 17.37
CA ASP A 26 -5.29 4.98 18.82
C ASP A 26 -6.20 3.86 19.39
N ASP A 27 -7.21 3.41 18.61
CA ASP A 27 -8.17 2.35 19.00
C ASP A 27 -7.75 0.96 18.50
N ILE A 28 -6.60 0.86 17.85
CA ILE A 28 -6.09 -0.41 17.32
C ILE A 28 -5.55 -1.30 18.44
N ASP A 29 -5.97 -2.57 18.44
CA ASP A 29 -5.34 -3.59 19.28
C ASP A 29 -3.96 -3.95 18.72
N LEU A 30 -2.92 -3.28 19.24
CA LEU A 30 -1.54 -3.48 18.80
C LEU A 30 -0.96 -4.87 19.14
N ASP A 31 -1.66 -5.71 19.88
CA ASP A 31 -1.27 -7.11 20.10
C ASP A 31 -1.93 -8.07 19.11
N ASN A 32 -2.91 -7.56 18.30
CA ASN A 32 -3.64 -8.38 17.34
C ASN A 32 -4.06 -7.60 16.08
N TYR A 33 -3.11 -7.17 15.29
CA TYR A 33 -3.40 -6.41 14.07
C TYR A 33 -2.64 -6.91 12.84
N CYS A 34 -3.17 -6.58 11.67
CA CYS A 34 -2.54 -6.74 10.37
C CYS A 34 -2.22 -5.36 9.80
N LEU A 35 -1.00 -5.16 9.29
CA LEU A 35 -0.56 -3.90 8.70
C LEU A 35 -0.52 -4.01 7.18
N PHE A 36 -1.21 -3.09 6.52
CA PHE A 36 -1.27 -2.98 5.06
C PHE A 36 -0.69 -1.65 4.62
N LEU A 37 0.23 -1.71 3.67
CA LEU A 37 0.83 -0.54 3.03
C LEU A 37 0.74 -0.68 1.52
N GLY A 38 0.67 0.44 0.83
CA GLY A 38 0.59 0.45 -0.63
C GLY A 38 0.02 1.74 -1.18
N SER A 39 -0.50 1.66 -2.39
CA SER A 39 -1.07 2.78 -3.12
C SER A 39 -2.61 2.86 -3.01
N SER A 40 -3.25 3.42 -4.04
CA SER A 40 -4.71 3.53 -4.14
C SER A 40 -5.45 2.19 -4.08
N HIS A 41 -4.81 1.10 -4.49
CA HIS A 41 -5.41 -0.24 -4.40
C HIS A 41 -5.49 -0.71 -2.94
N THR A 42 -4.49 -0.42 -2.13
CA THR A 42 -4.51 -0.69 -0.69
C THR A 42 -5.48 0.25 0.03
N GLU A 43 -5.48 1.53 -0.30
CA GLU A 43 -6.48 2.49 0.19
C GLU A 43 -7.91 2.04 -0.16
N GLY A 44 -8.08 1.32 -1.26
CA GLY A 44 -9.37 0.81 -1.75
C GLY A 44 -10.19 1.86 -2.49
N VAL A 45 -9.52 2.70 -3.29
CA VAL A 45 -10.21 3.65 -4.18
C VAL A 45 -11.11 2.88 -5.15
N GLY A 46 -12.36 3.33 -5.30
CA GLY A 46 -13.36 2.71 -6.18
C GLY A 46 -14.17 1.56 -5.59
N VAL A 47 -13.95 1.20 -4.31
CA VAL A 47 -14.76 0.20 -3.60
C VAL A 47 -15.14 0.68 -2.20
N GLU A 48 -16.16 0.08 -1.59
CA GLU A 48 -16.51 0.32 -0.19
C GLU A 48 -15.44 -0.27 0.75
N ILE A 49 -15.38 0.25 1.99
CA ILE A 49 -14.38 -0.22 3.00
C ILE A 49 -14.47 -1.75 3.20
N GLU A 50 -15.68 -2.29 3.31
CA GLU A 50 -15.94 -3.70 3.55
C GLU A 50 -15.53 -4.60 2.36
N GLN A 51 -15.38 -4.03 1.18
CA GLN A 51 -15.03 -4.74 -0.05
C GLN A 51 -13.53 -4.78 -0.33
N ARG A 52 -12.73 -4.00 0.42
CA ARG A 52 -11.27 -3.94 0.22
C ARG A 52 -10.62 -5.27 0.62
N TYR A 53 -9.57 -5.63 -0.09
CA TYR A 53 -8.82 -6.84 0.22
C TYR A 53 -8.24 -6.81 1.65
N SER A 54 -7.81 -5.65 2.15
CA SER A 54 -7.26 -5.49 3.50
C SER A 54 -8.30 -5.75 4.58
N THR A 55 -9.52 -5.23 4.43
CA THR A 55 -10.64 -5.49 5.33
C THR A 55 -11.05 -6.96 5.29
N LEU A 56 -11.14 -7.55 4.08
CA LEU A 56 -11.51 -8.97 3.91
C LEU A 56 -10.48 -9.91 4.56
N VAL A 57 -9.18 -9.65 4.37
CA VAL A 57 -8.11 -10.43 5.00
C VAL A 57 -8.17 -10.31 6.52
N SER A 58 -8.27 -9.09 7.05
CA SER A 58 -8.33 -8.85 8.50
C SER A 58 -9.53 -9.50 9.16
N ALA A 59 -10.68 -9.51 8.50
CA ALA A 59 -11.90 -10.17 8.98
C ALA A 59 -11.72 -11.69 9.10
N VAL A 60 -11.10 -12.34 8.11
CA VAL A 60 -10.83 -13.79 8.16
C VAL A 60 -9.82 -14.13 9.25
N LEU A 61 -8.76 -13.32 9.38
CA LEU A 61 -7.69 -13.52 10.37
C LEU A 61 -8.11 -13.09 11.79
N LYS A 62 -9.27 -12.44 11.94
CA LYS A 62 -9.80 -11.91 13.21
C LYS A 62 -8.80 -10.99 13.90
N CYS A 63 -8.19 -10.09 13.16
CA CYS A 63 -7.28 -9.08 13.64
C CYS A 63 -7.78 -7.67 13.25
N ASP A 64 -7.30 -6.65 13.96
CA ASP A 64 -7.56 -5.28 13.56
C ASP A 64 -6.85 -4.94 12.25
N GLU A 65 -7.53 -4.21 11.38
CA GLU A 65 -6.96 -3.68 10.16
C GLU A 65 -6.23 -2.36 10.46
N VAL A 66 -4.95 -2.29 10.09
CA VAL A 66 -4.23 -1.02 9.97
C VAL A 66 -3.90 -0.82 8.50
N ASN A 67 -4.67 0.03 7.82
CA ASN A 67 -4.49 0.33 6.41
C ASN A 67 -3.84 1.70 6.24
N LEU A 68 -2.55 1.71 5.92
CA LEU A 68 -1.77 2.91 5.64
C LEU A 68 -1.53 3.11 4.13
N GLY A 69 -2.44 2.62 3.29
CA GLY A 69 -2.45 2.84 1.85
C GLY A 69 -2.63 4.32 1.50
N VAL A 70 -1.88 4.79 0.51
CA VAL A 70 -1.84 6.20 0.10
C VAL A 70 -2.09 6.30 -1.40
N GLY A 71 -3.25 6.78 -1.80
CA GLY A 71 -3.61 6.95 -3.21
C GLY A 71 -2.62 7.85 -3.96
N GLY A 72 -2.09 7.31 -5.06
CA GLY A 72 -1.01 7.97 -5.81
C GLY A 72 0.37 7.86 -5.16
N GLY A 73 0.47 7.26 -3.96
CA GLY A 73 1.74 7.08 -3.26
C GLY A 73 2.71 6.18 -4.02
N GLY A 74 4.00 6.43 -3.83
CA GLY A 74 5.11 5.64 -4.34
C GLY A 74 5.74 4.77 -3.24
N ILE A 75 6.83 4.11 -3.57
CA ILE A 75 7.58 3.25 -2.65
C ILE A 75 8.09 4.04 -1.43
N ASP A 76 8.41 5.31 -1.59
CA ASP A 76 8.82 6.19 -0.51
C ASP A 76 7.71 6.49 0.50
N ALA A 77 6.44 6.49 0.08
CA ALA A 77 5.30 6.57 1.00
C ALA A 77 5.19 5.28 1.83
N VAL A 78 5.34 4.13 1.19
CA VAL A 78 5.36 2.81 1.86
C VAL A 78 6.48 2.75 2.89
N GLU A 79 7.72 3.07 2.48
CA GLU A 79 8.90 3.06 3.36
C GLU A 79 8.73 4.01 4.55
N HIS A 80 8.31 5.26 4.29
CA HIS A 80 8.10 6.25 5.34
C HIS A 80 7.04 5.81 6.35
N ASN A 81 5.88 5.34 5.88
CA ASN A 81 4.79 4.95 6.76
C ASN A 81 5.15 3.71 7.58
N LEU A 82 5.80 2.71 6.97
CA LEU A 82 6.25 1.52 7.68
C LEU A 82 7.25 1.85 8.79
N LEU A 83 8.30 2.60 8.47
CA LEU A 83 9.32 2.97 9.45
C LEU A 83 8.74 3.86 10.56
N SER A 84 7.91 4.85 10.20
CA SER A 84 7.25 5.71 11.17
C SER A 84 6.33 4.92 12.10
N TRP A 85 5.59 3.94 11.57
CA TRP A 85 4.73 3.07 12.34
C TRP A 85 5.53 2.26 13.37
N PHE A 86 6.57 1.56 12.95
CA PHE A 86 7.42 0.76 13.86
C PHE A 86 8.15 1.60 14.92
N ILE A 87 8.67 2.75 14.54
CA ILE A 87 9.35 3.66 15.49
C ILE A 87 8.38 4.12 16.57
N HIS A 88 7.13 4.40 16.20
CA HIS A 88 6.13 4.94 17.12
C HIS A 88 5.49 3.88 18.00
N THR A 89 5.00 2.81 17.41
CA THR A 89 4.25 1.77 18.12
C THR A 89 5.16 0.79 18.87
N LYS A 90 6.35 0.54 18.34
CA LYS A 90 7.31 -0.49 18.84
C LYS A 90 6.65 -1.87 18.96
N LYS A 91 5.62 -2.13 18.16
CA LYS A 91 4.86 -3.37 18.13
C LYS A 91 4.91 -3.95 16.73
N GLU A 92 5.05 -5.27 16.66
CA GLU A 92 5.06 -6.01 15.40
C GLU A 92 3.62 -6.41 15.03
N PRO A 93 3.21 -6.26 13.75
CA PRO A 93 1.94 -6.79 13.29
C PRO A 93 1.99 -8.32 13.24
N LYS A 94 0.85 -8.99 13.36
CA LYS A 94 0.77 -10.43 13.08
C LYS A 94 1.14 -10.72 11.63
N HIS A 95 0.68 -9.87 10.72
CA HIS A 95 0.95 -9.98 9.30
C HIS A 95 1.23 -8.59 8.72
N LEU A 96 2.28 -8.50 7.91
CA LEU A 96 2.66 -7.31 7.17
C LEU A 96 2.48 -7.58 5.69
N ILE A 97 1.56 -6.84 5.07
CA ILE A 97 1.22 -6.95 3.66
C ILE A 97 1.59 -5.64 2.96
N ILE A 98 2.45 -5.70 1.95
CA ILE A 98 2.85 -4.53 1.17
C ILE A 98 2.41 -4.73 -0.28
N GLU A 99 1.51 -3.86 -0.74
CA GLU A 99 1.25 -3.68 -2.16
C GLU A 99 2.30 -2.71 -2.69
N TRP A 100 3.16 -3.21 -3.57
CA TRP A 100 4.26 -2.44 -4.14
C TRP A 100 3.74 -1.55 -5.26
N PRO A 101 3.77 -0.21 -5.05
CA PRO A 101 3.37 0.74 -6.09
C PRO A 101 4.34 0.71 -7.27
N VAL A 102 3.93 1.28 -8.37
CA VAL A 102 4.84 1.52 -9.50
C VAL A 102 6.01 2.40 -9.06
N TYR A 103 7.23 2.01 -9.44
CA TYR A 103 8.46 2.66 -8.97
C TYR A 103 8.63 4.11 -9.45
N GLN A 104 7.89 4.52 -10.49
CA GLN A 104 7.94 5.89 -11.02
C GLN A 104 7.22 6.93 -10.14
N ARG A 105 6.52 6.50 -9.09
CA ARG A 105 5.87 7.42 -8.15
C ARG A 105 6.82 7.81 -7.03
N PHE A 106 6.81 9.08 -6.65
CA PHE A 106 7.62 9.60 -5.54
C PHE A 106 6.95 10.78 -4.85
N ILE A 107 7.41 11.07 -3.63
CA ILE A 107 6.97 12.24 -2.87
C ILE A 107 7.94 13.37 -3.12
N GLN A 108 7.41 14.53 -3.50
CA GLN A 108 8.18 15.75 -3.65
C GLN A 108 7.80 16.73 -2.53
N ASP A 109 8.80 17.25 -1.83
CA ASP A 109 8.62 18.38 -0.93
C ASP A 109 8.79 19.68 -1.74
N ILE A 110 7.67 20.36 -1.96
CA ILE A 110 7.68 21.66 -2.63
C ILE A 110 7.34 22.72 -1.58
N HIS A 111 8.32 23.53 -1.22
CA HIS A 111 8.18 24.61 -0.25
C HIS A 111 7.65 24.20 1.14
N GLY A 112 8.06 23.02 1.63
CA GLY A 112 7.63 22.50 2.92
C GLY A 112 6.25 21.83 2.89
N GLN A 113 5.63 21.72 1.72
CA GLN A 113 4.43 20.92 1.50
C GLN A 113 4.83 19.62 0.80
N LYS A 114 4.52 18.50 1.46
CA LYS A 114 4.70 17.18 0.85
C LYS A 114 3.61 16.97 -0.20
N ASN A 115 3.97 17.16 -1.46
CA ASN A 115 3.11 16.83 -2.58
C ASN A 115 3.52 15.46 -3.13
N MET A 116 2.55 14.58 -3.29
CA MET A 116 2.77 13.36 -4.04
C MET A 116 2.79 13.71 -5.53
N CYS A 117 3.93 13.48 -6.14
CA CYS A 117 4.09 13.61 -7.58
C CYS A 117 3.97 12.22 -8.20
N PRO A 118 2.83 11.88 -8.81
CA PRO A 118 2.78 10.70 -9.63
C PRO A 118 3.66 10.95 -10.87
N ALA A 119 4.86 10.40 -10.85
CA ALA A 119 5.68 10.30 -12.02
C ALA A 119 5.26 9.02 -12.76
N GLY A 120 4.66 9.14 -13.91
CA GLY A 120 4.21 7.99 -14.68
C GLY A 120 3.91 8.38 -16.12
N ALA A 121 3.43 7.43 -16.91
CA ALA A 121 3.12 7.62 -18.32
C ALA A 121 2.11 8.75 -18.62
N TRP A 122 1.46 9.27 -17.59
CA TRP A 122 0.54 10.40 -17.65
C TRP A 122 1.18 11.76 -17.34
N SER A 123 2.47 11.81 -16.98
CA SER A 123 3.16 13.08 -16.81
C SER A 123 4.02 13.34 -18.06
N GLU A 124 3.73 14.43 -18.77
CA GLU A 124 4.45 14.84 -19.98
C GLU A 124 5.85 15.45 -19.70
N SER A 125 6.39 15.23 -18.50
CA SER A 125 7.65 15.85 -18.09
C SER A 125 8.84 15.08 -18.65
N GLU A 126 9.66 15.72 -19.50
CA GLU A 126 10.95 15.20 -20.01
C GLU A 126 11.90 14.77 -18.86
N PHE A 127 11.76 15.35 -17.68
CA PHE A 127 12.53 15.01 -16.49
C PHE A 127 12.38 13.53 -16.11
N LEU A 128 11.24 12.90 -16.39
CA LEU A 128 10.95 11.52 -16.03
C LEU A 128 11.73 10.48 -16.83
N VAL A 129 12.07 10.78 -18.07
CA VAL A 129 12.84 9.86 -18.92
C VAL A 129 14.23 9.61 -18.32
N TYR A 130 14.86 10.62 -17.74
CA TYR A 130 16.17 10.50 -17.09
C TYR A 130 16.09 9.98 -15.65
N ALA A 131 14.97 10.19 -14.99
CA ALA A 131 14.76 9.73 -13.61
C ALA A 131 14.36 8.26 -13.52
N ASP A 132 13.85 7.66 -14.60
CA ASP A 132 13.24 6.33 -14.59
C ASP A 132 14.19 5.25 -14.05
N GLN A 133 15.42 5.20 -14.53
CA GLN A 133 16.41 4.25 -14.06
C GLN A 133 16.82 4.48 -12.59
N ALA A 134 16.93 5.72 -12.17
CA ALA A 134 17.25 6.07 -10.80
C ALA A 134 16.10 5.72 -9.85
N LEU A 135 14.85 5.92 -10.25
CA LEU A 135 13.66 5.54 -9.51
C LEU A 135 13.52 4.02 -9.41
N TYR A 136 13.83 3.29 -10.48
CA TYR A 136 13.88 1.84 -10.46
C TYR A 136 14.88 1.32 -9.43
N VAL A 137 16.14 1.80 -9.47
CA VAL A 137 17.18 1.43 -8.50
C VAL A 137 16.78 1.78 -7.07
N LYS A 138 16.15 2.96 -6.87
CA LYS A 138 15.62 3.36 -5.56
C LYS A 138 14.55 2.37 -5.08
N GLY A 139 13.64 1.96 -5.96
CA GLY A 139 12.60 0.98 -5.65
C GLY A 139 13.18 -0.38 -5.23
N GLU A 140 14.17 -0.87 -5.97
CA GLU A 140 14.89 -2.10 -5.65
C GLU A 140 15.56 -2.03 -4.27
N LEU A 141 16.28 -0.93 -4.01
CA LEU A 141 16.94 -0.73 -2.71
C LEU A 141 15.95 -0.67 -1.56
N ALA A 142 14.82 0.03 -1.73
CA ALA A 142 13.78 0.10 -0.72
C ALA A 142 13.18 -1.29 -0.43
N TYR A 143 12.87 -2.06 -1.47
CA TYR A 143 12.38 -3.44 -1.34
C TYR A 143 13.34 -4.28 -0.50
N HIS A 144 14.61 -4.38 -0.91
CA HIS A 144 15.60 -5.18 -0.20
C HIS A 144 15.84 -4.69 1.23
N ASN A 145 15.86 -3.37 1.45
CA ASN A 145 16.04 -2.81 2.78
C ASN A 145 14.86 -3.12 3.69
N LEU A 146 13.62 -2.98 3.21
CA LEU A 146 12.44 -3.27 4.01
C LEU A 146 12.37 -4.75 4.38
N HIS A 147 12.64 -5.66 3.44
CA HIS A 147 12.73 -7.10 3.74
C HIS A 147 13.83 -7.46 4.74
N ARG A 148 14.96 -6.76 4.69
CA ARG A 148 16.07 -6.98 5.64
C ARG A 148 15.79 -6.40 7.03
N LEU A 149 15.09 -5.26 7.11
CA LEU A 149 14.86 -4.53 8.36
C LEU A 149 13.53 -4.90 9.03
N SER A 150 12.61 -5.49 8.30
CA SER A 150 11.32 -5.89 8.86
C SER A 150 11.50 -7.00 9.90
N PRO A 151 10.92 -6.85 11.10
CA PRO A 151 10.94 -7.89 12.13
C PRO A 151 10.03 -9.07 11.79
N VAL A 152 9.08 -8.88 10.86
CA VAL A 152 8.12 -9.90 10.41
C VAL A 152 8.26 -10.14 8.92
N LYS A 153 7.86 -11.34 8.46
CA LYS A 153 7.85 -11.66 7.04
C LYS A 153 6.86 -10.73 6.30
N ILE A 154 7.34 -10.09 5.24
CA ILE A 154 6.50 -9.29 4.33
C ILE A 154 5.79 -10.23 3.36
N ILE A 155 4.50 -9.99 3.15
CA ILE A 155 3.71 -10.58 2.08
C ILE A 155 3.62 -9.55 0.96
N ASP A 156 4.23 -9.88 -0.16
CA ASP A 156 4.37 -8.98 -1.30
C ASP A 156 3.16 -9.11 -2.22
N VAL A 157 2.50 -8.00 -2.48
CA VAL A 157 1.41 -7.86 -3.46
C VAL A 157 1.89 -6.88 -4.53
N MET A 158 1.83 -7.29 -5.79
CA MET A 158 2.29 -6.48 -6.92
C MET A 158 1.10 -5.86 -7.65
N HIS A 159 1.23 -4.56 -7.91
CA HIS A 159 0.24 -3.81 -8.69
C HIS A 159 0.39 -4.02 -10.20
N SER A 160 1.61 -4.10 -10.72
CA SER A 160 1.85 -4.15 -12.16
C SER A 160 2.99 -5.10 -12.56
N LYS A 161 2.99 -5.53 -13.84
CA LYS A 161 3.99 -6.42 -14.42
C LYS A 161 5.38 -5.79 -14.64
N ILE A 162 5.67 -4.64 -14.06
CA ILE A 162 6.86 -3.83 -14.30
C ILE A 162 8.04 -4.26 -13.42
N VAL A 163 8.01 -5.42 -12.83
CA VAL A 163 9.13 -5.92 -12.01
C VAL A 163 9.90 -6.99 -12.77
N ASP A 164 11.21 -6.92 -12.67
CA ASP A 164 12.11 -7.90 -13.30
C ASP A 164 11.71 -9.33 -12.95
N GLN A 165 11.86 -10.26 -13.90
CA GLN A 165 11.38 -11.65 -13.80
C GLN A 165 11.94 -12.41 -12.58
N THR A 166 13.03 -11.94 -11.98
CA THR A 166 13.64 -12.55 -10.79
C THR A 166 12.81 -12.45 -9.53
N TRP A 167 11.89 -11.46 -9.44
CA TRP A 167 11.05 -11.22 -8.26
C TRP A 167 9.71 -11.95 -8.31
N GLN A 168 9.34 -12.48 -9.48
CA GLN A 168 7.99 -12.98 -9.76
C GLN A 168 7.62 -14.29 -9.06
N SER A 169 8.59 -15.05 -8.56
CA SER A 169 8.34 -16.41 -8.07
C SER A 169 7.65 -16.52 -6.70
N LEU A 170 7.59 -15.45 -5.94
CA LEU A 170 7.05 -15.42 -4.57
C LEU A 170 5.94 -14.38 -4.35
N MET A 171 5.53 -13.66 -5.39
CA MET A 171 4.64 -12.50 -5.28
C MET A 171 3.20 -12.85 -5.62
N ILE A 172 2.29 -12.21 -4.89
CA ILE A 172 0.86 -12.21 -5.19
C ILE A 172 0.58 -11.03 -6.11
N TRP A 173 -0.05 -11.29 -7.28
CA TRP A 173 -0.52 -10.23 -8.14
C TRP A 173 -1.86 -9.70 -7.67
N HIS A 174 -2.00 -8.36 -7.63
CA HIS A 174 -3.31 -7.75 -7.44
C HIS A 174 -4.20 -8.14 -8.62
N SER A 175 -5.38 -8.68 -8.31
CA SER A 175 -6.28 -9.18 -9.34
C SER A 175 -7.04 -8.04 -10.03
N GLU A 176 -7.21 -8.12 -11.34
CA GLU A 176 -7.94 -7.15 -12.18
C GLU A 176 -9.10 -7.87 -12.88
N LEU A 177 -10.14 -8.22 -12.13
CA LEU A 177 -11.31 -8.97 -12.64
C LEU A 177 -12.48 -8.07 -13.00
N ASP A 178 -12.58 -6.93 -12.34
CA ASP A 178 -13.63 -5.92 -12.53
C ASP A 178 -13.11 -4.53 -12.20
N ILE A 179 -13.90 -3.52 -12.52
CA ILE A 179 -13.58 -2.11 -12.30
C ILE A 179 -14.47 -1.55 -11.19
N GLY A 180 -13.90 -0.73 -10.34
CA GLY A 180 -14.59 -0.05 -9.25
C GLY A 180 -15.52 1.08 -9.71
N THR A 181 -16.20 1.69 -8.74
CA THR A 181 -17.20 2.74 -9.00
C THR A 181 -16.61 4.02 -9.61
N ASP A 182 -15.30 4.21 -9.48
CA ASP A 182 -14.57 5.33 -10.07
C ASP A 182 -14.16 5.11 -11.55
N ASN A 183 -14.51 3.96 -12.13
CA ASN A 183 -14.19 3.53 -13.51
C ASN A 183 -12.68 3.47 -13.81
N SER A 184 -11.83 3.34 -12.81
CA SER A 184 -10.37 3.38 -12.97
C SER A 184 -9.65 2.30 -12.17
N HIS A 185 -10.05 2.08 -10.92
CA HIS A 185 -9.39 1.13 -10.02
C HIS A 185 -10.08 -0.24 -10.06
N PRO A 186 -9.40 -1.29 -9.56
CA PRO A 186 -10.00 -2.62 -9.41
C PRO A 186 -11.26 -2.59 -8.55
N GLY A 187 -12.27 -3.35 -8.97
CA GLY A 187 -13.56 -3.44 -8.29
C GLY A 187 -13.63 -4.53 -7.21
N PRO A 188 -14.81 -4.76 -6.63
CA PRO A 188 -15.00 -5.67 -5.49
C PRO A 188 -14.55 -7.11 -5.76
N LYS A 189 -14.74 -7.63 -6.96
CA LYS A 189 -14.31 -9.01 -7.32
C LYS A 189 -12.80 -9.13 -7.36
N SER A 190 -12.13 -8.07 -7.84
CA SER A 190 -10.67 -7.97 -7.88
C SER A 190 -10.10 -7.96 -6.48
N HIS A 191 -10.67 -7.17 -5.57
CA HIS A 191 -10.28 -7.11 -4.17
C HIS A 191 -10.53 -8.45 -3.45
N LEU A 192 -11.69 -9.09 -3.65
CA LEU A 192 -11.97 -10.41 -3.09
C LEU A 192 -10.92 -11.44 -3.54
N LYS A 193 -10.61 -11.48 -4.84
CA LYS A 193 -9.61 -12.42 -5.37
C LYS A 193 -8.22 -12.16 -4.83
N THR A 194 -7.84 -10.90 -4.65
CA THR A 194 -6.56 -10.54 -4.02
C THR A 194 -6.51 -11.02 -2.57
N ALA A 195 -7.60 -10.84 -1.81
CA ALA A 195 -7.69 -11.33 -0.43
C ALA A 195 -7.56 -12.85 -0.36
N GLU A 196 -8.25 -13.62 -1.23
CA GLU A 196 -8.12 -15.08 -1.30
C GLU A 196 -6.67 -15.51 -1.57
N ASN A 197 -5.99 -14.83 -2.48
CA ASN A 197 -4.60 -15.15 -2.81
C ASN A 197 -3.65 -14.88 -1.63
N ILE A 198 -3.86 -13.79 -0.88
CA ILE A 198 -3.10 -13.47 0.33
C ILE A 198 -3.32 -14.55 1.39
N LEU A 199 -4.58 -14.89 1.68
CA LEU A 199 -4.93 -15.90 2.67
C LEU A 199 -4.35 -17.28 2.32
N ALA A 200 -4.36 -17.66 1.04
CA ALA A 200 -3.77 -18.92 0.59
C ALA A 200 -2.24 -19.00 0.78
N VAL A 201 -1.55 -17.87 0.90
CA VAL A 201 -0.11 -17.84 1.24
C VAL A 201 0.10 -17.89 2.75
N LEU A 202 -0.82 -17.32 3.53
CA LEU A 202 -0.75 -17.32 5.00
C LEU A 202 -1.05 -18.70 5.62
N ASP A 203 -1.86 -19.51 4.94
CA ASP A 203 -2.23 -20.87 5.39
C ASP A 203 -1.12 -21.93 5.12
N ARG A 204 0.02 -21.54 4.52
CA ARG A 204 1.16 -22.41 4.21
C ARG A 204 2.26 -22.29 5.25
#